data_a85c3e63536c2eb3c99a6ab0e8e8885a
#
_entry.id   a85c3e63536c2eb3c99a6ab0e8e8885a
#
_cell.length_a   1.000
_cell.length_b   1.000
_cell.length_c   1.000
_cell.angle_alpha   90.00
_cell.angle_beta   90.00
_cell.angle_gamma   90.00
#
_symmetry.space_group_name_H-M   'P 1'
#
loop_
_entity.id
_entity.type
_entity.pdbx_description
1 polymer ?
#
loop_
_entity_poly.entity_id
_entity_poly.type
_entity_poly.pdbx_seq_one_letter_code
_entity_poly.pdbx_strand_id
1 'polypeptide(L)'
;VEEPHHNTYDIEFWGPEGLCSSFYLGALTAMAAMARDAGHPAQAAIYESLAVSGAKHIDEELFNGEYYQQNVRFEDLIDTSFNEMLARIGQDPTDEERLLKAEGPKYQVGSGCLSDGVFGAWLAHLCGLESPQDRENIRQHLRSVFQYNFKPSLWSHANPQRPGYALGDEPGLLLCTWPRGGKPTLPFVYSDEVWTGIEYQVASHLIAEGMLEEGLTIVKATRSRYNGRTRNPWNEYECGSYYARAMSSYALLVALSGFHYSAATRTLKVAPAINPENFRCSFSTATGWGTSPFRG
;
A
#
# COMPACT_ATOMS: atom_id res chain seq x y z
N VAL A 1 1.48 -2.10 -14.69
CA VAL A 1 2.04 -0.82 -15.14
C VAL A 1 3.51 -1.05 -15.45
N GLU A 2 3.96 -0.77 -16.68
CA GLU A 2 5.34 -1.09 -17.11
C GLU A 2 6.15 0.15 -17.46
N GLU A 3 5.48 1.19 -17.94
CA GLU A 3 6.11 2.44 -18.32
C GLU A 3 6.49 3.27 -17.08
N PRO A 4 7.40 4.25 -17.19
CA PRO A 4 7.73 5.15 -16.09
C PRO A 4 6.47 5.79 -15.50
N HIS A 5 6.31 5.72 -14.19
CA HIS A 5 5.10 6.22 -13.53
C HIS A 5 5.41 6.87 -12.19
N HIS A 6 4.83 8.05 -12.00
CA HIS A 6 4.92 8.80 -10.75
C HIS A 6 4.10 8.17 -9.65
N ASN A 7 4.56 8.28 -8.42
CA ASN A 7 3.91 7.68 -7.26
C ASN A 7 4.08 8.53 -6.00
N THR A 8 3.61 8.02 -4.86
CA THR A 8 3.64 8.71 -3.56
C THR A 8 5.05 8.98 -3.01
N TYR A 9 6.08 8.40 -3.62
CA TYR A 9 7.48 8.59 -3.22
C TYR A 9 8.18 9.73 -3.97
N ASP A 10 7.42 10.56 -4.68
CA ASP A 10 7.90 11.74 -5.41
C ASP A 10 8.97 11.40 -6.46
N ILE A 11 8.86 10.22 -7.05
CA ILE A 11 9.84 9.69 -8.00
C ILE A 11 9.14 8.79 -9.03
N GLU A 12 9.75 8.67 -10.20
CA GLU A 12 9.30 7.73 -11.21
C GLU A 12 9.84 6.32 -10.92
N PHE A 13 8.95 5.35 -10.78
CA PHE A 13 9.34 3.95 -10.86
C PHE A 13 9.36 3.50 -12.31
N TRP A 14 10.41 2.78 -12.67
CA TRP A 14 10.66 2.29 -14.01
C TRP A 14 10.44 0.79 -14.07
N GLY A 15 9.48 0.35 -14.85
CA GLY A 15 9.06 -1.04 -14.94
C GLY A 15 8.00 -1.42 -13.89
N PRO A 16 7.43 -2.63 -14.02
CA PRO A 16 6.33 -3.05 -13.17
C PRO A 16 6.78 -3.27 -11.73
N GLU A 17 5.93 -2.84 -10.80
CA GLU A 17 6.10 -3.00 -9.36
C GLU A 17 4.73 -3.23 -8.69
N GLY A 18 4.74 -3.63 -7.41
CA GLY A 18 3.54 -4.05 -6.72
C GLY A 18 2.54 -2.94 -6.40
N LEU A 19 3.01 -1.76 -5.96
CA LEU A 19 2.15 -0.65 -5.49
C LEU A 19 1.18 -0.17 -6.57
N CYS A 20 1.71 0.44 -7.64
CA CYS A 20 0.89 1.01 -8.70
C CYS A 20 0.19 -0.06 -9.54
N SER A 21 0.85 -1.21 -9.75
CA SER A 21 0.24 -2.31 -10.48
C SER A 21 -0.95 -2.91 -9.73
N SER A 22 -0.85 -3.17 -8.42
CA SER A 22 -1.99 -3.65 -7.63
C SER A 22 -3.12 -2.63 -7.58
N PHE A 23 -2.78 -1.33 -7.53
CA PHE A 23 -3.76 -0.24 -7.55
C PHE A 23 -4.52 -0.21 -8.89
N TYR A 24 -3.81 -0.37 -10.01
CA TYR A 24 -4.44 -0.48 -11.32
C TYR A 24 -5.40 -1.67 -11.42
N LEU A 25 -5.01 -2.83 -10.88
CA LEU A 25 -5.89 -4.00 -10.83
C LEU A 25 -7.15 -3.76 -10.00
N GLY A 26 -7.00 -3.12 -8.83
CA GLY A 26 -8.14 -2.70 -8.00
C GLY A 26 -9.08 -1.74 -8.74
N ALA A 27 -8.53 -0.79 -9.48
CA ALA A 27 -9.30 0.14 -10.31
C ALA A 27 -10.07 -0.59 -11.43
N LEU A 28 -9.46 -1.54 -12.13
CA LEU A 28 -10.14 -2.35 -13.14
C LEU A 28 -11.29 -3.15 -12.55
N THR A 29 -11.10 -3.75 -11.37
CA THR A 29 -12.15 -4.49 -10.65
C THR A 29 -13.32 -3.57 -10.28
N ALA A 30 -13.03 -2.37 -9.78
CA ALA A 30 -14.05 -1.37 -9.46
C ALA A 30 -14.80 -0.91 -10.72
N MET A 31 -14.09 -0.63 -11.82
CA MET A 31 -14.70 -0.25 -13.09
C MET A 31 -15.59 -1.35 -13.66
N ALA A 32 -15.21 -2.61 -13.52
CA ALA A 32 -16.04 -3.73 -13.94
C ALA A 32 -17.36 -3.79 -13.16
N ALA A 33 -17.29 -3.62 -11.82
CA ALA A 33 -18.50 -3.57 -10.97
C ALA A 33 -19.41 -2.39 -11.34
N MET A 34 -18.85 -1.19 -11.48
CA MET A 34 -19.58 0.01 -11.88
C MET A 34 -20.23 -0.11 -13.26
N ALA A 35 -19.51 -0.70 -14.24
CA ALA A 35 -20.03 -0.91 -15.57
C ALA A 35 -21.22 -1.88 -15.60
N ARG A 36 -21.18 -2.93 -14.76
CA ARG A 36 -22.35 -3.83 -14.60
C ARG A 36 -23.56 -3.10 -14.02
N ASP A 37 -23.36 -2.36 -12.95
CA ASP A 37 -24.45 -1.62 -12.30
C ASP A 37 -25.06 -0.56 -13.23
N ALA A 38 -24.24 0.03 -14.09
CA ALA A 38 -24.67 0.98 -15.13
C ALA A 38 -25.31 0.33 -16.38
N GLY A 39 -25.40 -1.00 -16.44
CA GLY A 39 -26.00 -1.72 -17.58
C GLY A 39 -25.09 -1.88 -18.78
N HIS A 40 -23.77 -1.86 -18.60
CA HIS A 40 -22.74 -2.02 -19.64
C HIS A 40 -21.94 -3.33 -19.48
N PRO A 41 -22.57 -4.53 -19.60
CA PRO A 41 -21.92 -5.80 -19.31
C PRO A 41 -20.73 -6.12 -20.25
N ALA A 42 -20.79 -5.67 -21.50
CA ALA A 42 -19.68 -5.87 -22.45
C ALA A 42 -18.41 -5.11 -22.01
N GLN A 43 -18.57 -3.88 -21.52
CA GLN A 43 -17.45 -3.10 -21.00
C GLN A 43 -16.92 -3.68 -19.68
N ALA A 44 -17.80 -4.18 -18.82
CA ALA A 44 -17.41 -4.88 -17.60
C ALA A 44 -16.52 -6.09 -17.91
N ALA A 45 -16.87 -6.91 -18.89
CA ALA A 45 -16.10 -8.07 -19.29
C ALA A 45 -14.69 -7.71 -19.80
N ILE A 46 -14.52 -6.57 -20.48
CA ILE A 46 -13.21 -6.06 -20.89
C ILE A 46 -12.34 -5.75 -19.65
N TYR A 47 -12.87 -5.00 -18.70
CA TYR A 47 -12.14 -4.64 -17.47
C TYR A 47 -11.77 -5.87 -16.64
N GLU A 48 -12.66 -6.87 -16.54
CA GLU A 48 -12.37 -8.14 -15.88
C GLU A 48 -11.26 -8.91 -16.55
N SER A 49 -11.32 -9.04 -17.88
CA SER A 49 -10.28 -9.72 -18.63
C SER A 49 -8.90 -9.07 -18.44
N LEU A 50 -8.85 -7.72 -18.44
CA LEU A 50 -7.62 -6.98 -18.15
C LEU A 50 -7.14 -7.19 -16.71
N ALA A 51 -8.06 -7.18 -15.75
CA ALA A 51 -7.72 -7.39 -14.34
C ALA A 51 -7.13 -8.78 -14.10
N VAL A 52 -7.76 -9.83 -14.64
CA VAL A 52 -7.30 -11.22 -14.52
C VAL A 52 -5.96 -11.43 -15.21
N SER A 53 -5.80 -10.92 -16.43
CA SER A 53 -4.53 -11.02 -17.17
C SER A 53 -3.39 -10.28 -16.46
N GLY A 54 -3.67 -9.07 -15.98
CA GLY A 54 -2.69 -8.29 -15.23
C GLY A 54 -2.31 -8.92 -13.90
N ALA A 55 -3.28 -9.49 -13.15
CA ALA A 55 -3.02 -10.20 -11.91
C ALA A 55 -2.11 -11.40 -12.13
N LYS A 56 -2.41 -12.22 -13.14
CA LYS A 56 -1.57 -13.36 -13.51
C LYS A 56 -0.13 -12.92 -13.79
N HIS A 57 0.04 -11.85 -14.58
CA HIS A 57 1.38 -11.32 -14.91
C HIS A 57 2.14 -10.87 -13.66
N ILE A 58 1.49 -10.14 -12.74
CA ILE A 58 2.09 -9.68 -11.50
C ILE A 58 2.47 -10.86 -10.60
N ASP A 59 1.60 -11.85 -10.46
CA ASP A 59 1.84 -13.02 -9.61
C ASP A 59 2.98 -13.90 -10.16
N GLU A 60 3.10 -14.02 -11.49
CA GLU A 60 4.15 -14.82 -12.14
C GLU A 60 5.51 -14.09 -12.21
N GLU A 61 5.54 -12.78 -12.46
CA GLU A 61 6.76 -12.04 -12.77
C GLU A 61 7.32 -11.23 -11.58
N LEU A 62 6.47 -10.79 -10.67
CA LEU A 62 6.90 -9.92 -9.56
C LEU A 62 6.93 -10.63 -8.22
N PHE A 63 6.19 -11.72 -8.02
CA PHE A 63 6.20 -12.45 -6.77
C PHE A 63 7.38 -13.41 -6.70
N ASN A 64 8.28 -13.20 -5.74
CA ASN A 64 9.50 -13.99 -5.60
C ASN A 64 9.36 -15.20 -4.65
N GLY A 65 8.12 -15.55 -4.26
CA GLY A 65 7.81 -16.61 -3.29
C GLY A 65 7.65 -16.11 -1.86
N GLU A 66 8.03 -14.85 -1.58
CA GLU A 66 7.89 -14.23 -0.26
C GLU A 66 7.17 -12.87 -0.34
N TYR A 67 7.49 -12.05 -1.34
CA TYR A 67 6.88 -10.73 -1.52
C TYR A 67 6.97 -10.29 -2.98
N TYR A 68 6.14 -9.31 -3.36
CA TYR A 68 6.22 -8.65 -4.65
C TYR A 68 7.38 -7.68 -4.67
N GLN A 69 8.15 -7.73 -5.74
CA GLN A 69 9.31 -6.87 -6.01
C GLN A 69 9.08 -6.04 -7.26
N GLN A 70 9.97 -5.08 -7.52
CA GLN A 70 9.98 -4.34 -8.77
C GLN A 70 10.89 -5.03 -9.78
N ASN A 71 10.42 -5.18 -11.01
CA ASN A 71 11.25 -5.53 -12.15
C ASN A 71 11.64 -4.23 -12.87
N VAL A 72 12.81 -3.70 -12.54
CA VAL A 72 13.29 -2.42 -13.09
C VAL A 72 13.50 -2.55 -14.59
N ARG A 73 12.81 -1.72 -15.37
CA ARG A 73 12.84 -1.75 -16.83
C ARG A 73 12.98 -0.34 -17.39
N PHE A 74 13.98 -0.10 -18.21
CA PHE A 74 14.26 1.20 -18.81
C PHE A 74 14.64 1.09 -20.30
N GLU A 75 14.53 -0.10 -20.88
CA GLU A 75 14.72 -0.36 -22.31
C GLU A 75 13.37 -0.78 -22.93
N ASP A 76 13.22 -0.52 -24.23
CA ASP A 76 12.03 -0.87 -25.01
C ASP A 76 10.72 -0.27 -24.49
N LEU A 77 10.78 0.93 -23.92
CA LEU A 77 9.62 1.69 -23.47
C LEU A 77 8.95 2.43 -24.64
N ILE A 78 7.63 2.53 -24.60
CA ILE A 78 6.81 3.13 -25.68
C ILE A 78 6.38 4.55 -25.32
N ASP A 79 6.13 4.81 -24.03
CA ASP A 79 5.66 6.12 -23.55
C ASP A 79 6.82 7.12 -23.47
N THR A 80 6.74 8.16 -24.29
CA THR A 80 7.69 9.29 -24.29
C THR A 80 7.18 10.48 -23.46
N SER A 81 6.02 10.40 -22.84
CA SER A 81 5.38 11.52 -22.15
C SER A 81 6.23 12.10 -21.00
N PHE A 82 6.94 11.23 -20.28
CA PHE A 82 7.89 11.63 -19.25
C PHE A 82 9.05 12.45 -19.84
N ASN A 83 9.62 11.99 -20.94
CA ASN A 83 10.71 12.68 -21.65
C ASN A 83 10.26 14.04 -22.21
N GLU A 84 9.01 14.11 -22.70
CA GLU A 84 8.41 15.38 -23.16
C GLU A 84 8.20 16.36 -21.99
N MET A 85 7.81 15.86 -20.83
CA MET A 85 7.67 16.67 -19.61
C MET A 85 9.03 17.22 -19.17
N LEU A 86 10.08 16.41 -19.12
CA LEU A 86 11.44 16.84 -18.77
C LEU A 86 11.97 17.91 -19.74
N ALA A 87 11.75 17.72 -21.05
CA ALA A 87 12.14 18.69 -22.06
C ALA A 87 11.42 20.05 -21.85
N ARG A 88 10.14 20.05 -21.45
CA ARG A 88 9.40 21.30 -21.17
C ARG A 88 9.93 22.06 -19.97
N ILE A 89 10.53 21.39 -19.00
CA ILE A 89 11.15 22.03 -17.82
C ILE A 89 12.66 22.30 -18.03
N GLY A 90 13.16 22.09 -19.26
CA GLY A 90 14.54 22.37 -19.62
C GLY A 90 15.55 21.31 -19.20
N GLN A 91 15.11 20.12 -18.87
CA GLN A 91 15.98 18.96 -18.65
C GLN A 91 16.07 18.13 -19.92
N ASP A 92 17.26 17.62 -20.24
CA ASP A 92 17.46 16.71 -21.37
C ASP A 92 17.12 15.27 -20.93
N PRO A 93 16.00 14.68 -21.42
CA PRO A 93 15.60 13.33 -21.04
C PRO A 93 16.66 12.27 -21.37
N THR A 94 17.51 12.51 -22.35
CA THR A 94 18.58 11.57 -22.74
C THR A 94 19.70 11.46 -21.71
N ASP A 95 19.88 12.45 -20.82
CA ASP A 95 20.89 12.39 -19.77
C ASP A 95 20.48 11.43 -18.65
N GLU A 96 19.20 11.40 -18.30
CA GLU A 96 18.68 10.49 -17.28
C GLU A 96 18.68 9.03 -17.75
N GLU A 97 18.29 8.77 -19.00
CA GLU A 97 18.43 7.45 -19.62
C GLU A 97 19.90 7.01 -19.71
N ARG A 98 20.81 7.93 -20.03
CA ARG A 98 22.25 7.65 -20.07
C ARG A 98 22.78 7.29 -18.70
N LEU A 99 22.37 8.00 -17.63
CA LEU A 99 22.74 7.70 -16.26
C LEU A 99 22.20 6.34 -15.81
N LEU A 100 20.93 6.04 -16.10
CA LEU A 100 20.33 4.74 -15.80
C LEU A 100 21.11 3.59 -16.47
N LYS A 101 21.45 3.74 -17.74
CA LYS A 101 22.24 2.75 -18.49
C LYS A 101 23.68 2.61 -17.99
N ALA A 102 24.32 3.70 -17.65
CA ALA A 102 25.74 3.72 -17.25
C ALA A 102 25.96 3.27 -15.80
N GLU A 103 25.05 3.58 -14.89
CA GLU A 103 25.26 3.43 -13.45
C GLU A 103 24.29 2.41 -12.81
N GLY A 104 23.40 1.81 -13.61
CA GLY A 104 22.36 0.91 -13.15
C GLY A 104 21.18 1.62 -12.46
N PRO A 105 20.20 0.86 -11.97
CA PRO A 105 18.97 1.40 -11.40
C PRO A 105 19.24 2.18 -10.12
N LYS A 106 18.84 3.46 -10.11
CA LYS A 106 18.89 4.36 -8.97
C LYS A 106 17.49 4.76 -8.55
N TYR A 107 17.33 5.09 -7.28
CA TYR A 107 16.06 5.56 -6.72
C TYR A 107 14.88 4.61 -6.96
N GLN A 108 15.18 3.34 -7.16
CA GLN A 108 14.21 2.29 -7.42
C GLN A 108 14.06 1.35 -6.22
N VAL A 109 13.01 0.53 -6.21
CA VAL A 109 12.79 -0.51 -5.20
C VAL A 109 13.62 -1.75 -5.54
N GLY A 110 13.59 -2.18 -6.81
CA GLY A 110 14.26 -3.41 -7.25
C GLY A 110 13.77 -4.62 -6.46
N SER A 111 14.71 -5.39 -5.88
CA SER A 111 14.43 -6.57 -5.05
C SER A 111 13.95 -6.25 -3.61
N GLY A 112 13.56 -5.00 -3.33
CA GLY A 112 13.10 -4.58 -2.01
C GLY A 112 11.72 -5.12 -1.66
N CYS A 113 11.51 -5.39 -0.37
CA CYS A 113 10.21 -5.69 0.22
C CYS A 113 9.52 -4.36 0.58
N LEU A 114 8.63 -3.88 -0.29
CA LEU A 114 7.93 -2.60 -0.14
C LEU A 114 6.68 -2.77 0.73
N SER A 115 6.52 -1.97 1.78
CA SER A 115 5.44 -2.14 2.76
C SER A 115 4.04 -1.96 2.16
N ASP A 116 3.88 -1.05 1.23
CA ASP A 116 2.61 -0.82 0.51
C ASP A 116 2.55 -1.49 -0.88
N GLY A 117 3.38 -2.50 -1.12
CA GLY A 117 3.48 -3.22 -2.39
C GLY A 117 2.19 -3.93 -2.86
N VAL A 118 1.19 -4.07 -2.00
CA VAL A 118 -0.15 -4.63 -2.32
C VAL A 118 -1.27 -3.64 -1.96
N PHE A 119 -0.98 -2.35 -2.07
CA PHE A 119 -1.89 -1.26 -1.70
C PHE A 119 -3.25 -1.36 -2.41
N GLY A 120 -3.26 -1.71 -3.70
CA GLY A 120 -4.49 -1.82 -4.46
C GLY A 120 -5.41 -2.93 -3.97
N ALA A 121 -4.86 -4.05 -3.50
CA ALA A 121 -5.64 -5.13 -2.89
C ALA A 121 -6.31 -4.68 -1.58
N TRP A 122 -5.59 -3.94 -0.74
CA TRP A 122 -6.14 -3.33 0.47
C TRP A 122 -7.31 -2.37 0.16
N LEU A 123 -7.13 -1.49 -0.82
CA LEU A 123 -8.16 -0.50 -1.16
C LEU A 123 -9.40 -1.17 -1.79
N ALA A 124 -9.21 -2.19 -2.65
CA ALA A 124 -10.29 -2.98 -3.18
C ALA A 124 -11.11 -3.64 -2.06
N HIS A 125 -10.44 -4.24 -1.07
CA HIS A 125 -11.09 -4.83 0.09
C HIS A 125 -11.93 -3.80 0.88
N LEU A 126 -11.41 -2.59 1.12
CA LEU A 126 -12.17 -1.52 1.79
C LEU A 126 -13.42 -1.10 1.02
N CYS A 127 -13.39 -1.19 -0.31
CA CYS A 127 -14.53 -0.95 -1.18
C CYS A 127 -15.48 -2.16 -1.29
N GLY A 128 -15.20 -3.25 -0.57
CA GLY A 128 -16.00 -4.48 -0.63
C GLY A 128 -15.82 -5.27 -1.91
N LEU A 129 -14.67 -5.09 -2.56
CA LEU A 129 -14.26 -5.81 -3.76
C LEU A 129 -13.12 -6.78 -3.41
N GLU A 130 -13.00 -7.83 -4.20
CA GLU A 130 -11.86 -8.76 -4.09
C GLU A 130 -10.78 -8.37 -5.11
N SER A 131 -9.52 -8.43 -4.67
CA SER A 131 -8.39 -8.28 -5.59
C SER A 131 -8.33 -9.49 -6.53
N PRO A 132 -8.02 -9.29 -7.82
CA PRO A 132 -7.82 -10.41 -8.74
C PRO A 132 -6.47 -11.13 -8.55
N GLN A 133 -5.55 -10.57 -7.75
CA GLN A 133 -4.27 -11.21 -7.40
C GLN A 133 -4.48 -12.43 -6.51
N ASP A 134 -3.54 -13.37 -6.54
CA ASP A 134 -3.58 -14.54 -5.67
C ASP A 134 -3.55 -14.12 -4.19
N ARG A 135 -4.58 -14.53 -3.46
CA ARG A 135 -4.76 -14.12 -2.05
C ARG A 135 -3.65 -14.66 -1.15
N GLU A 136 -3.13 -15.85 -1.41
CA GLU A 136 -2.04 -16.39 -0.58
C GLU A 136 -0.73 -15.64 -0.86
N ASN A 137 -0.47 -15.21 -2.08
CA ASN A 137 0.65 -14.34 -2.41
C ASN A 137 0.53 -12.98 -1.69
N ILE A 138 -0.67 -12.37 -1.65
CA ILE A 138 -0.94 -11.16 -0.87
C ILE A 138 -0.64 -11.41 0.62
N ARG A 139 -1.15 -12.49 1.19
CA ARG A 139 -0.93 -12.85 2.59
C ARG A 139 0.53 -13.11 2.89
N GLN A 140 1.23 -13.80 2.00
CA GLN A 140 2.66 -14.05 2.14
C GLN A 140 3.48 -12.76 2.06
N HIS A 141 3.14 -11.85 1.14
CA HIS A 141 3.74 -10.52 1.07
C HIS A 141 3.57 -9.76 2.40
N LEU A 142 2.37 -9.73 2.96
CA LEU A 142 2.08 -9.06 4.24
C LEU A 142 2.85 -9.68 5.42
N ARG A 143 3.01 -11.01 5.46
CA ARG A 143 3.87 -11.68 6.45
C ARG A 143 5.32 -11.23 6.30
N SER A 144 5.81 -11.16 5.07
CA SER A 144 7.17 -10.72 4.77
C SER A 144 7.40 -9.25 5.14
N VAL A 145 6.42 -8.37 4.85
CA VAL A 145 6.45 -6.98 5.28
C VAL A 145 6.56 -6.88 6.81
N PHE A 146 5.71 -7.61 7.55
CA PHE A 146 5.81 -7.60 9.00
C PHE A 146 7.16 -8.15 9.48
N GLN A 147 7.60 -9.28 8.95
CA GLN A 147 8.84 -9.94 9.35
C GLN A 147 10.09 -9.07 9.08
N TYR A 148 10.16 -8.42 7.94
CA TYR A 148 11.37 -7.75 7.47
C TYR A 148 11.39 -6.26 7.75
N ASN A 149 10.24 -5.59 7.66
CA ASN A 149 10.15 -4.13 7.76
C ASN A 149 9.78 -3.66 9.17
N PHE A 150 9.05 -4.45 9.97
CA PHE A 150 8.78 -4.06 11.36
C PHE A 150 10.04 -4.17 12.21
N LYS A 151 10.35 -3.06 12.90
CA LYS A 151 11.47 -2.98 13.84
C LYS A 151 10.92 -2.72 15.24
N PRO A 152 11.23 -3.57 16.22
CA PRO A 152 10.84 -3.35 17.62
C PRO A 152 11.57 -2.16 18.24
N SER A 153 12.69 -1.75 17.65
CA SER A 153 13.49 -0.58 18.01
C SER A 153 14.24 -0.11 16.77
N LEU A 154 14.34 1.20 16.59
CA LEU A 154 15.10 1.83 15.50
C LEU A 154 16.49 2.29 15.95
N TRP A 155 16.94 1.90 17.15
CA TRP A 155 18.22 2.33 17.71
C TRP A 155 19.42 2.08 16.78
N SER A 156 19.42 0.96 16.07
CA SER A 156 20.48 0.59 15.11
C SER A 156 20.14 0.93 13.66
N HIS A 157 19.01 1.60 13.41
CA HIS A 157 18.54 1.96 12.09
C HIS A 157 18.97 3.38 11.72
N ALA A 158 19.63 3.53 10.58
CA ALA A 158 20.00 4.83 10.03
C ALA A 158 18.92 5.33 9.08
N ASN A 159 18.32 6.46 9.42
CA ASN A 159 17.44 7.22 8.53
C ASN A 159 18.06 8.60 8.28
N PRO A 160 18.70 8.82 7.12
CA PRO A 160 19.42 10.07 6.85
C PRO A 160 18.50 11.25 6.47
N GLN A 161 17.23 10.98 6.14
CA GLN A 161 16.35 12.00 5.59
C GLN A 161 15.44 12.64 6.64
N ARG A 162 14.36 11.97 7.02
CA ARG A 162 13.34 12.51 7.92
C ARG A 162 13.10 11.59 9.13
N PRO A 163 14.02 11.57 10.09
CA PRO A 163 13.96 10.64 11.21
C PRO A 163 12.82 10.95 12.20
N GLY A 164 12.13 12.07 12.06
CA GLY A 164 11.14 12.55 13.03
C GLY A 164 9.92 11.66 13.25
N TYR A 165 9.61 10.75 12.33
CA TYR A 165 8.48 9.82 12.45
C TYR A 165 8.68 8.78 13.57
N ALA A 166 9.88 8.25 13.69
CA ALA A 166 10.27 7.28 14.71
C ALA A 166 11.78 7.33 14.94
N LEU A 167 12.22 7.36 16.19
CA LEU A 167 13.59 7.62 16.60
C LEU A 167 14.06 6.66 17.70
N GLY A 168 15.34 6.38 17.76
CA GLY A 168 16.00 5.70 18.85
C GLY A 168 15.38 4.33 19.16
N ASP A 169 14.92 4.11 20.37
CA ASP A 169 14.32 2.87 20.82
C ASP A 169 12.83 2.70 20.45
N GLU A 170 12.25 3.66 19.72
CA GLU A 170 10.87 3.56 19.25
C GLU A 170 10.70 2.44 18.22
N PRO A 171 9.60 1.67 18.30
CA PRO A 171 9.27 0.70 17.26
C PRO A 171 8.65 1.38 16.04
N GLY A 172 8.77 0.76 14.85
CA GLY A 172 8.16 1.26 13.63
C GLY A 172 8.23 0.28 12.46
N LEU A 173 7.38 0.51 11.45
CA LEU A 173 7.39 -0.22 10.20
C LEU A 173 8.10 0.61 9.14
N LEU A 174 9.23 0.12 8.65
CA LEU A 174 9.99 0.77 7.57
C LEU A 174 9.22 0.68 6.26
N LEU A 175 9.40 1.66 5.38
CA LEU A 175 8.78 1.64 4.04
C LEU A 175 9.33 0.52 3.17
N CYS A 176 10.64 0.24 3.24
CA CYS A 176 11.24 -0.82 2.45
C CYS A 176 12.48 -1.40 3.13
N THR A 177 12.68 -2.70 2.97
CA THR A 177 13.94 -3.36 3.30
C THR A 177 14.37 -4.29 2.16
N TRP A 178 15.63 -4.70 2.17
CA TRP A 178 16.20 -5.65 1.19
C TRP A 178 16.70 -6.91 1.89
N PRO A 179 15.79 -7.77 2.39
CA PRO A 179 16.17 -8.92 3.24
C PRO A 179 17.00 -9.98 2.50
N ARG A 180 16.91 -10.01 1.18
CA ARG A 180 17.67 -10.92 0.31
C ARG A 180 18.89 -10.25 -0.34
N GLY A 181 19.24 -9.03 0.10
CA GLY A 181 20.26 -8.22 -0.54
C GLY A 181 19.77 -7.46 -1.76
N GLY A 182 20.68 -6.83 -2.48
CA GLY A 182 20.35 -6.06 -3.68
C GLY A 182 19.81 -4.66 -3.40
N LYS A 183 20.02 -4.12 -2.18
CA LYS A 183 19.72 -2.70 -1.93
C LYS A 183 20.52 -1.84 -2.89
N PRO A 184 19.88 -1.01 -3.72
CA PRO A 184 20.59 -0.07 -4.59
C PRO A 184 21.53 0.84 -3.77
N THR A 185 22.62 1.28 -4.34
CA THR A 185 23.50 2.28 -3.70
C THR A 185 22.76 3.56 -3.38
N LEU A 186 21.84 3.94 -4.28
CA LEU A 186 20.89 5.03 -4.11
C LEU A 186 19.46 4.47 -4.28
N PRO A 187 18.84 3.95 -3.19
CA PRO A 187 17.46 3.49 -3.24
C PRO A 187 16.51 4.69 -3.33
N PHE A 188 15.22 4.44 -3.54
CA PHE A 188 14.26 5.55 -3.48
C PHE A 188 14.34 6.27 -2.13
N VAL A 189 14.17 7.58 -2.20
CA VAL A 189 14.59 8.55 -1.17
C VAL A 189 14.04 8.22 0.22
N TYR A 190 12.82 7.70 0.30
CA TYR A 190 12.12 7.48 1.56
C TYR A 190 12.22 6.05 2.09
N SER A 191 13.00 5.18 1.45
CA SER A 191 13.08 3.74 1.77
C SER A 191 13.29 3.42 3.24
N ASP A 192 14.10 4.21 3.91
CA ASP A 192 14.50 4.00 5.30
C ASP A 192 13.58 4.73 6.32
N GLU A 193 12.49 5.34 5.84
CA GLU A 193 11.55 6.06 6.69
C GLU A 193 10.44 5.17 7.27
N VAL A 194 9.76 5.70 8.29
CA VAL A 194 8.54 5.15 8.87
C VAL A 194 7.42 6.15 8.61
N TRP A 195 6.40 5.76 7.86
CA TRP A 195 5.25 6.62 7.61
C TRP A 195 4.01 6.12 8.31
N THR A 196 3.48 6.92 9.20
CA THR A 196 2.32 6.58 10.06
C THR A 196 1.12 6.10 9.26
N GLY A 197 0.84 6.72 8.12
CA GLY A 197 -0.26 6.31 7.26
C GLY A 197 -0.04 4.94 6.60
N ILE A 198 1.19 4.61 6.22
CA ILE A 198 1.52 3.28 5.68
C ILE A 198 1.48 2.23 6.80
N GLU A 199 1.93 2.56 8.01
CA GLU A 199 1.78 1.67 9.17
C GLU A 199 0.33 1.28 9.41
N TYR A 200 -0.61 2.23 9.39
CA TYR A 200 -2.04 1.94 9.58
C TYR A 200 -2.63 1.19 8.38
N GLN A 201 -2.19 1.49 7.16
CA GLN A 201 -2.62 0.77 5.97
C GLN A 201 -2.23 -0.71 6.07
N VAL A 202 -0.95 -1.02 6.33
CA VAL A 202 -0.45 -2.38 6.47
C VAL A 202 -1.11 -3.09 7.66
N ALA A 203 -1.24 -2.42 8.80
CA ALA A 203 -1.88 -2.99 9.98
C ALA A 203 -3.33 -3.41 9.70
N SER A 204 -4.12 -2.55 9.05
CA SER A 204 -5.49 -2.86 8.71
C SER A 204 -5.60 -3.96 7.65
N HIS A 205 -4.66 -4.04 6.71
CA HIS A 205 -4.62 -5.12 5.72
C HIS A 205 -4.27 -6.47 6.36
N LEU A 206 -3.27 -6.50 7.25
CA LEU A 206 -2.93 -7.69 8.06
C LEU A 206 -4.16 -8.21 8.83
N ILE A 207 -4.89 -7.32 9.52
CA ILE A 207 -6.10 -7.68 10.27
C ILE A 207 -7.17 -8.26 9.33
N ALA A 208 -7.42 -7.62 8.19
CA ALA A 208 -8.39 -8.07 7.19
C ALA A 208 -8.04 -9.46 6.62
N GLU A 209 -6.75 -9.77 6.53
CA GLU A 209 -6.24 -11.08 6.09
C GLU A 209 -6.07 -12.10 7.24
N GLY A 210 -6.56 -11.79 8.44
CA GLY A 210 -6.58 -12.69 9.59
C GLY A 210 -5.30 -12.71 10.43
N MET A 211 -4.36 -11.81 10.18
CA MET A 211 -3.11 -11.63 10.94
C MET A 211 -3.31 -10.54 12.00
N LEU A 212 -4.19 -10.83 12.98
CA LEU A 212 -4.66 -9.87 13.97
C LEU A 212 -3.52 -9.34 14.87
N GLU A 213 -2.68 -10.24 15.38
CA GLU A 213 -1.62 -9.90 16.34
C GLU A 213 -0.54 -9.01 15.70
N GLU A 214 -0.16 -9.33 14.47
CA GLU A 214 0.81 -8.55 13.69
C GLU A 214 0.27 -7.14 13.43
N GLY A 215 -0.98 -7.05 12.97
CA GLY A 215 -1.63 -5.76 12.73
C GLY A 215 -1.75 -4.92 13.99
N LEU A 216 -2.20 -5.49 15.11
CA LEU A 216 -2.30 -4.80 16.40
C LEU A 216 -0.92 -4.40 16.97
N THR A 217 0.13 -5.17 16.68
CA THR A 217 1.50 -4.81 17.05
C THR A 217 1.95 -3.52 16.37
N ILE A 218 1.69 -3.37 15.07
CA ILE A 218 1.99 -2.14 14.33
C ILE A 218 1.16 -0.97 14.89
N VAL A 219 -0.14 -1.17 15.13
CA VAL A 219 -1.00 -0.12 15.71
C VAL A 219 -0.46 0.35 17.07
N LYS A 220 -0.08 -0.59 17.94
CA LYS A 220 0.51 -0.28 19.25
C LYS A 220 1.81 0.50 19.11
N ALA A 221 2.68 0.11 18.17
CA ALA A 221 3.93 0.80 17.88
C ALA A 221 3.66 2.26 17.48
N THR A 222 2.76 2.47 16.51
CA THR A 222 2.38 3.82 16.07
C THR A 222 1.81 4.65 17.20
N ARG A 223 0.84 4.11 17.97
CA ARG A 223 0.20 4.84 19.06
C ARG A 223 1.15 5.14 20.23
N SER A 224 2.15 4.31 20.46
CA SER A 224 3.16 4.57 21.49
C SER A 224 4.01 5.81 21.19
N ARG A 225 4.23 6.12 19.92
CA ARG A 225 4.98 7.29 19.45
C ARG A 225 4.15 8.58 19.45
N TYR A 226 2.85 8.47 19.09
CA TYR A 226 1.90 9.59 19.01
C TYR A 226 1.00 9.64 20.25
N ASN A 227 1.58 9.77 21.41
CA ASN A 227 0.95 9.59 22.72
C ASN A 227 0.62 10.91 23.45
N GLY A 228 0.83 12.06 22.81
CA GLY A 228 0.64 13.38 23.39
C GLY A 228 1.81 13.90 24.23
N ARG A 229 2.82 13.06 24.47
CA ARG A 229 4.08 13.46 25.14
C ARG A 229 5.21 13.64 24.13
N THR A 230 5.41 12.64 23.30
CA THR A 230 6.49 12.62 22.28
C THR A 230 6.05 13.36 21.03
N ARG A 231 4.86 13.03 20.53
CA ARG A 231 4.27 13.66 19.34
C ARG A 231 2.78 13.91 19.56
N ASN A 232 2.24 14.84 18.78
CA ASN A 232 0.82 15.15 18.77
C ASN A 232 0.01 13.92 18.28
N PRO A 233 -0.99 13.44 19.05
CA PRO A 233 -1.77 12.26 18.68
C PRO A 233 -2.81 12.50 17.58
N TRP A 234 -3.02 13.75 17.16
CA TRP A 234 -4.10 14.16 16.28
C TRP A 234 -3.67 14.44 14.85
N ASN A 235 -2.38 14.50 14.58
CA ASN A 235 -1.87 14.78 13.25
C ASN A 235 -0.58 14.02 12.93
N GLU A 236 -0.34 13.80 11.63
CA GLU A 236 0.88 13.17 11.15
C GLU A 236 2.01 14.19 11.06
N TYR A 237 3.21 13.77 11.40
CA TYR A 237 4.43 14.57 11.40
C TYR A 237 4.98 14.76 9.96
N GLU A 238 4.22 15.40 9.10
CA GLU A 238 4.63 15.72 7.73
C GLU A 238 3.86 16.96 7.24
N CYS A 239 4.42 17.69 6.28
CA CYS A 239 3.80 18.86 5.64
C CYS A 239 3.17 19.83 6.65
N GLY A 240 3.93 20.22 7.67
CA GLY A 240 3.43 21.09 8.75
C GLY A 240 2.42 20.40 9.67
N SER A 241 2.45 19.08 9.76
CA SER A 241 1.53 18.25 10.55
C SER A 241 0.08 18.24 10.02
N TYR A 242 -0.12 18.45 8.73
CA TYR A 242 -1.43 18.43 8.09
C TYR A 242 -1.57 17.34 7.03
N TYR A 243 -0.66 16.39 6.97
CA TYR A 243 -0.69 15.36 5.95
C TYR A 243 -1.78 14.31 6.21
N ALA A 244 -2.61 14.07 5.21
CA ALA A 244 -3.84 13.28 5.38
C ALA A 244 -3.62 11.76 5.27
N ARG A 245 -2.40 11.26 4.97
CA ARG A 245 -2.13 9.81 4.84
C ARG A 245 -2.48 9.03 6.10
N ALA A 246 -2.37 9.64 7.28
CA ALA A 246 -2.80 9.07 8.56
C ALA A 246 -4.30 8.74 8.63
N MET A 247 -5.12 9.25 7.71
CA MET A 247 -6.53 8.85 7.57
C MET A 247 -6.71 7.37 7.26
N SER A 248 -5.68 6.67 6.78
CA SER A 248 -5.70 5.20 6.63
C SER A 248 -6.01 4.48 7.95
N SER A 249 -5.85 5.14 9.11
CA SER A 249 -6.26 4.62 10.42
C SER A 249 -7.75 4.29 10.52
N TYR A 250 -8.61 4.93 9.74
CA TYR A 250 -10.04 4.59 9.69
C TYR A 250 -10.28 3.18 9.15
N ALA A 251 -9.40 2.65 8.32
CA ALA A 251 -9.48 1.28 7.84
C ALA A 251 -9.36 0.23 8.96
N LEU A 252 -8.76 0.58 10.10
CA LEU A 252 -8.72 -0.28 11.28
C LEU A 252 -10.12 -0.56 11.83
N LEU A 253 -11.02 0.44 11.80
CA LEU A 253 -12.41 0.23 12.22
C LEU A 253 -13.11 -0.75 11.30
N VAL A 254 -12.89 -0.65 9.99
CA VAL A 254 -13.43 -1.57 8.99
C VAL A 254 -12.87 -2.97 9.19
N ALA A 255 -11.56 -3.12 9.29
CA ALA A 255 -10.90 -4.41 9.44
C ALA A 255 -11.27 -5.12 10.76
N LEU A 256 -11.31 -4.37 11.88
CA LEU A 256 -11.65 -4.94 13.20
C LEU A 256 -13.13 -5.27 13.33
N SER A 257 -14.02 -4.50 12.72
CA SER A 257 -15.46 -4.74 12.77
C SER A 257 -15.96 -5.69 11.68
N GLY A 258 -15.18 -5.90 10.62
CA GLY A 258 -15.65 -6.58 9.42
C GLY A 258 -16.86 -5.86 8.80
N PHE A 259 -16.95 -4.54 8.99
CA PHE A 259 -18.07 -3.74 8.50
C PHE A 259 -18.01 -3.63 6.99
N HIS A 260 -19.11 -3.98 6.35
CA HIS A 260 -19.31 -3.76 4.93
C HIS A 260 -20.73 -3.28 4.66
N TYR A 261 -20.86 -2.22 3.90
CA TYR A 261 -22.14 -1.67 3.48
C TYR A 261 -22.21 -1.49 1.97
N SER A 262 -23.21 -2.06 1.35
CA SER A 262 -23.52 -1.87 -0.07
C SER A 262 -24.94 -1.33 -0.24
N ALA A 263 -25.06 -0.09 -0.72
CA ALA A 263 -26.35 0.52 -1.04
C ALA A 263 -27.00 -0.15 -2.26
N ALA A 264 -26.21 -0.59 -3.24
CA ALA A 264 -26.70 -1.24 -4.45
C ALA A 264 -27.42 -2.56 -4.13
N THR A 265 -26.80 -3.39 -3.27
CA THR A 265 -27.38 -4.68 -2.84
C THR A 265 -28.23 -4.56 -1.56
N ARG A 266 -28.29 -3.38 -0.95
CA ARG A 266 -28.95 -3.14 0.35
C ARG A 266 -28.45 -4.06 1.45
N THR A 267 -27.14 -4.35 1.44
CA THR A 267 -26.52 -5.28 2.37
C THR A 267 -25.67 -4.53 3.39
N LEU A 268 -25.80 -4.92 4.66
CA LEU A 268 -24.92 -4.51 5.73
C LEU A 268 -24.39 -5.78 6.39
N LYS A 269 -23.07 -5.91 6.49
CA LYS A 269 -22.37 -7.00 7.17
C LYS A 269 -21.53 -6.47 8.31
N VAL A 270 -21.45 -7.23 9.38
CA VAL A 270 -20.54 -7.00 10.51
C VAL A 270 -19.97 -8.37 10.88
N ALA A 271 -18.66 -8.51 10.85
CA ALA A 271 -17.96 -9.75 11.15
C ALA A 271 -16.68 -9.45 11.96
N PRO A 272 -16.81 -9.23 13.27
CA PRO A 272 -15.70 -8.72 14.08
C PRO A 272 -14.51 -9.67 14.10
N ALA A 273 -13.31 -9.15 13.86
CA ALA A 273 -12.06 -9.89 13.98
C ALA A 273 -11.57 -10.00 15.44
N ILE A 274 -12.17 -9.22 16.35
CA ILE A 274 -11.81 -9.15 17.77
C ILE A 274 -13.07 -9.21 18.64
N ASN A 275 -13.02 -9.95 19.74
CA ASN A 275 -14.12 -10.10 20.71
C ASN A 275 -15.50 -10.37 20.07
N PRO A 276 -15.66 -11.35 19.19
CA PRO A 276 -16.90 -11.54 18.42
C PRO A 276 -18.11 -11.76 19.31
N GLU A 277 -17.95 -12.33 20.52
CA GLU A 277 -19.01 -12.57 21.49
C GLU A 277 -19.58 -11.29 22.12
N ASN A 278 -18.81 -10.21 22.15
CA ASN A 278 -19.20 -8.95 22.76
C ASN A 278 -18.53 -7.77 22.06
N PHE A 279 -18.75 -7.66 20.74
CA PHE A 279 -18.19 -6.59 19.94
C PHE A 279 -19.14 -5.38 19.91
N ARG A 280 -18.57 -4.19 19.97
CA ARG A 280 -19.33 -2.95 19.83
C ARG A 280 -18.51 -1.92 19.06
N CYS A 281 -19.06 -1.42 17.98
CA CYS A 281 -18.42 -0.42 17.12
C CYS A 281 -19.42 0.60 16.61
N SER A 282 -18.98 1.83 16.43
CA SER A 282 -19.74 2.85 15.69
C SER A 282 -19.67 2.55 14.19
N PHE A 283 -20.74 2.87 13.48
CA PHE A 283 -20.81 2.85 12.02
C PHE A 283 -21.45 4.11 11.48
N SER A 284 -21.16 4.42 10.22
CA SER A 284 -21.80 5.49 9.47
C SER A 284 -22.05 5.06 8.04
N THR A 285 -23.23 5.37 7.52
CA THR A 285 -23.63 5.14 6.13
C THR A 285 -24.21 6.43 5.54
N ALA A 286 -24.53 6.45 4.27
CA ALA A 286 -25.17 7.60 3.61
C ALA A 286 -26.55 7.97 4.22
N THR A 287 -27.23 7.00 4.84
CA THR A 287 -28.60 7.17 5.34
C THR A 287 -28.72 7.17 6.86
N GLY A 288 -27.63 6.95 7.59
CA GLY A 288 -27.65 6.92 9.05
C GLY A 288 -26.35 6.52 9.70
N TRP A 289 -26.30 6.68 11.01
CA TRP A 289 -25.17 6.31 11.84
C TRP A 289 -25.66 5.70 13.15
N GLY A 290 -24.80 5.00 13.81
CA GLY A 290 -25.17 4.36 15.08
C GLY A 290 -24.06 3.54 15.69
N THR A 291 -24.45 2.70 16.64
CA THR A 291 -23.58 1.69 17.23
C THR A 291 -24.16 0.32 16.95
N SER A 292 -23.36 -0.57 16.39
CA SER A 292 -23.74 -1.97 16.23
C SER A 292 -23.22 -2.79 17.42
N PRO A 293 -24.09 -3.25 18.34
CA PRO A 293 -23.75 -4.31 19.26
C PRO A 293 -23.84 -5.64 18.50
N PHE A 294 -22.75 -6.36 18.42
CA PHE A 294 -22.74 -7.75 17.99
C PHE A 294 -22.67 -8.64 19.22
N ARG A 295 -23.68 -9.51 19.37
CA ARG A 295 -23.67 -10.59 20.36
C ARG A 295 -23.82 -11.88 19.57
N GLY A 296 -22.77 -12.70 19.56
CA GLY A 296 -22.75 -14.00 18.91
C GLY A 296 -23.76 -14.98 19.49
#